data_f1532c371e2bb6de2438af8ad367d15f
#
_entry.id   f1532c371e2bb6de2438af8ad367d15f
#
_cell.length_a   1.000
_cell.length_b   1.000
_cell.length_c   1.000
_cell.angle_alpha   90.00
_cell.angle_beta   90.00
_cell.angle_gamma   90.00
#
_symmetry.space_group_name_H-M   'P 1'
#
loop_
_entity.id
_entity.type
_entity.pdbx_description
1 polymer ?
#
loop_
_entity_poly.entity_id
_entity_poly.type
_entity_poly.pdbx_seq_one_letter_code
_entity_poly.pdbx_strand_id
1 'polypeptide(L)'
;MRIIILSLLTVFTLSACADKNAPAPYNYIPPSKPDIVVQDTLTYLALGDSYTIGESVPPDQNFPNLLAKQGYNLKILTPAIIARTGWTTQELIDAIDKSDIKGKTYDMVTLLVGVNDQYRGLSQDNYRLKFQEVLNTAIKFAGGINSHVFVLSIPDYGVTPYANGKGDTISPQIDQFNAINAEISANAHINYIEITNISRLAANDPSLLASDGLHPSPKMYQMWVDKLKATVQKVFVKQ
;
A
#
# COMPACT_ATOMS: atom_id res chain seq x y z
N MET A 1 39.94 -65.78 -58.46
CA MET A 1 40.25 -64.45 -59.08
C MET A 1 39.63 -63.37 -58.26
N ARG A 2 40.40 -62.80 -57.32
CA ARG A 2 39.90 -61.73 -56.40
C ARG A 2 40.42 -60.38 -56.90
N ILE A 3 39.53 -59.55 -57.26
CA ILE A 3 39.84 -58.17 -57.71
C ILE A 3 39.86 -57.28 -56.44
N ILE A 4 41.00 -56.64 -56.22
CA ILE A 4 41.18 -55.63 -55.15
C ILE A 4 40.99 -54.30 -55.80
N ILE A 5 39.94 -53.57 -55.36
CA ILE A 5 39.69 -52.15 -55.75
C ILE A 5 40.35 -51.30 -54.70
N LEU A 6 41.36 -50.53 -55.18
CA LEU A 6 42.10 -49.55 -54.35
C LEU A 6 41.38 -48.21 -54.47
N SER A 7 40.68 -47.76 -53.42
CA SER A 7 40.07 -46.46 -53.41
C SER A 7 41.05 -45.37 -52.90
N LEU A 8 41.34 -44.46 -53.79
CA LEU A 8 42.19 -43.28 -53.51
C LEU A 8 41.41 -42.26 -52.73
N LEU A 9 41.78 -42.01 -51.49
CA LEU A 9 41.18 -40.99 -50.65
C LEU A 9 41.92 -39.68 -50.85
N THR A 10 41.32 -38.73 -51.59
CA THR A 10 41.83 -37.37 -51.74
C THR A 10 41.47 -36.54 -50.54
N VAL A 11 42.45 -36.17 -49.72
CA VAL A 11 42.30 -35.24 -48.63
C VAL A 11 42.33 -33.79 -49.17
N PHE A 12 41.18 -33.11 -49.17
CA PHE A 12 41.13 -31.67 -49.40
C PHE A 12 41.50 -30.93 -48.13
N THR A 13 42.62 -30.30 -48.05
CA THR A 13 42.98 -29.36 -47.00
C THR A 13 42.37 -28.02 -47.32
N LEU A 14 41.27 -27.63 -46.62
CA LEU A 14 40.76 -26.29 -46.62
C LEU A 14 41.68 -25.38 -45.79
N SER A 15 42.50 -24.60 -46.47
CA SER A 15 43.25 -23.50 -45.84
C SER A 15 42.29 -22.34 -45.56
N ALA A 16 41.85 -22.21 -44.27
CA ALA A 16 41.10 -21.06 -43.84
C ALA A 16 42.05 -19.88 -43.72
N CYS A 17 41.95 -18.90 -44.66
CA CYS A 17 42.56 -17.60 -44.49
C CYS A 17 41.87 -16.88 -43.29
N ALA A 18 42.58 -16.75 -42.18
CA ALA A 18 42.11 -15.90 -41.08
C ALA A 18 42.18 -14.45 -41.50
N ASP A 19 41.05 -13.79 -41.58
CA ASP A 19 40.96 -12.34 -41.84
C ASP A 19 41.56 -11.60 -40.65
N LYS A 20 42.73 -10.98 -40.87
CA LYS A 20 43.45 -10.20 -39.83
C LYS A 20 42.75 -8.91 -39.43
N ASN A 21 41.65 -8.56 -40.10
CA ASN A 21 40.84 -7.40 -39.79
C ASN A 21 39.49 -7.72 -39.15
N ALA A 22 39.26 -8.98 -38.76
CA ALA A 22 38.04 -9.31 -38.04
C ALA A 22 38.02 -8.57 -36.71
N PRO A 23 36.94 -7.81 -36.38
CA PRO A 23 36.82 -7.17 -35.06
C PRO A 23 36.87 -8.24 -33.96
N ALA A 24 37.57 -7.88 -32.87
CA ALA A 24 37.64 -8.76 -31.72
C ALA A 24 36.23 -9.18 -31.26
N PRO A 25 36.03 -10.43 -30.81
CA PRO A 25 34.71 -10.88 -30.35
C PRO A 25 34.19 -9.94 -29.26
N TYR A 26 33.01 -9.39 -29.49
CA TYR A 26 32.33 -8.51 -28.52
C TYR A 26 32.04 -9.30 -27.27
N ASN A 27 32.80 -9.06 -26.20
CA ASN A 27 32.52 -9.64 -24.89
C ASN A 27 31.28 -8.92 -24.32
N TYR A 28 30.10 -9.48 -24.54
CA TYR A 28 28.90 -9.04 -23.86
C TYR A 28 29.07 -9.24 -22.36
N ILE A 29 29.27 -8.15 -21.61
CA ILE A 29 29.16 -8.14 -20.16
C ILE A 29 27.68 -7.86 -19.90
N PRO A 30 26.88 -8.85 -19.43
CA PRO A 30 25.51 -8.58 -19.06
C PRO A 30 25.52 -7.49 -17.98
N PRO A 31 24.58 -6.52 -18.02
CA PRO A 31 24.46 -5.55 -16.96
C PRO A 31 24.34 -6.33 -15.64
N SER A 32 25.16 -5.99 -14.66
CA SER A 32 25.05 -6.53 -13.31
C SER A 32 23.61 -6.30 -12.86
N LYS A 33 22.90 -7.36 -12.47
CA LYS A 33 21.63 -7.18 -11.76
C LYS A 33 21.90 -6.17 -10.66
N PRO A 34 21.09 -5.09 -10.55
CA PRO A 34 21.25 -4.19 -9.42
C PRO A 34 21.19 -5.02 -8.16
N ASP A 35 22.18 -4.87 -7.27
CA ASP A 35 22.18 -5.50 -5.97
C ASP A 35 20.87 -5.12 -5.30
N ILE A 36 20.00 -6.12 -5.11
CA ILE A 36 18.73 -5.95 -4.47
C ILE A 36 19.06 -5.78 -2.99
N VAL A 37 19.19 -4.53 -2.57
CA VAL A 37 19.24 -4.18 -1.15
C VAL A 37 17.91 -4.64 -0.55
N VAL A 38 17.92 -5.79 0.12
CA VAL A 38 16.80 -6.21 0.96
C VAL A 38 16.77 -5.21 2.11
N GLN A 39 15.81 -4.32 2.10
CA GLN A 39 15.64 -3.36 3.17
C GLN A 39 15.02 -4.10 4.36
N ASP A 40 15.87 -4.54 5.28
CA ASP A 40 15.47 -5.30 6.47
C ASP A 40 14.62 -4.48 7.45
N THR A 41 14.58 -3.15 7.29
CA THR A 41 13.91 -2.23 8.21
C THR A 41 13.19 -1.15 7.41
N LEU A 42 11.87 -1.01 7.64
CA LEU A 42 11.02 -0.04 6.96
C LEU A 42 10.67 1.13 7.89
N THR A 43 10.85 2.35 7.41
CA THR A 43 10.25 3.55 7.99
C THR A 43 8.79 3.64 7.56
N TYR A 44 7.90 4.04 8.49
CA TYR A 44 6.47 4.01 8.26
C TYR A 44 5.78 5.32 8.65
N LEU A 45 4.95 5.87 7.75
CA LEU A 45 4.09 7.02 7.98
C LEU A 45 2.62 6.60 7.85
N ALA A 46 1.80 6.91 8.86
CA ALA A 46 0.36 6.71 8.85
C ALA A 46 -0.36 8.07 8.84
N LEU A 47 -1.17 8.29 7.81
CA LEU A 47 -1.94 9.51 7.59
C LEU A 47 -3.43 9.22 7.75
N GLY A 48 -4.17 10.08 8.48
CA GLY A 48 -5.61 9.87 8.59
C GLY A 48 -6.34 10.70 9.63
N ASP A 49 -7.34 10.07 10.21
CA ASP A 49 -8.27 10.64 11.18
C ASP A 49 -8.33 9.81 12.48
N SER A 50 -9.47 9.77 13.16
CA SER A 50 -9.68 8.99 14.39
C SER A 50 -9.45 7.49 14.20
N TYR A 51 -9.75 6.94 13.04
CA TYR A 51 -9.51 5.54 12.73
C TYR A 51 -8.03 5.20 12.61
N THR A 52 -7.20 6.16 12.25
CA THR A 52 -5.74 5.97 12.18
C THR A 52 -5.07 6.19 13.52
N ILE A 53 -5.50 7.23 14.28
CA ILE A 53 -4.93 7.47 15.62
C ILE A 53 -5.33 6.37 16.61
N GLY A 54 -6.45 5.69 16.39
CA GLY A 54 -6.99 4.67 17.29
C GLY A 54 -7.79 5.29 18.45
N GLU A 55 -8.81 6.08 18.09
CA GLU A 55 -9.71 6.65 19.11
C GLU A 55 -10.32 5.55 19.95
N SER A 56 -10.39 5.78 21.27
CA SER A 56 -10.96 4.88 22.26
C SER A 56 -10.24 3.53 22.48
N VAL A 57 -9.02 3.37 21.93
CA VAL A 57 -8.14 2.24 22.25
C VAL A 57 -6.75 2.73 22.67
N PRO A 58 -5.98 1.90 23.44
CA PRO A 58 -4.60 2.24 23.75
C PRO A 58 -3.77 2.51 22.47
N PRO A 59 -2.88 3.50 22.47
CA PRO A 59 -2.11 3.89 21.27
C PRO A 59 -1.35 2.73 20.62
N ASP A 60 -0.92 1.75 21.41
CA ASP A 60 -0.18 0.59 20.92
C ASP A 60 -1.08 -0.51 20.30
N GLN A 61 -2.40 -0.30 20.26
CA GLN A 61 -3.41 -1.22 19.73
C GLN A 61 -4.15 -0.66 18.51
N ASN A 62 -3.80 0.51 18.00
CA ASN A 62 -4.27 0.98 16.70
C ASN A 62 -3.60 0.21 15.56
N PHE A 63 -4.21 0.23 14.35
CA PHE A 63 -3.71 -0.56 13.23
C PHE A 63 -2.26 -0.23 12.83
N PRO A 64 -1.78 1.05 12.84
CA PRO A 64 -0.40 1.33 12.46
C PRO A 64 0.62 0.68 13.42
N ASN A 65 0.39 0.79 14.72
CA ASN A 65 1.28 0.20 15.73
C ASN A 65 1.19 -1.32 15.76
N LEU A 66 -0.01 -1.90 15.58
CA LEU A 66 -0.17 -3.35 15.46
C LEU A 66 0.57 -3.90 14.22
N LEU A 67 0.49 -3.21 13.08
CA LEU A 67 1.22 -3.60 11.87
C LEU A 67 2.73 -3.57 12.11
N ALA A 68 3.24 -2.52 12.74
CA ALA A 68 4.66 -2.39 13.05
C ALA A 68 5.16 -3.48 14.01
N LYS A 69 4.36 -3.83 15.03
CA LYS A 69 4.70 -4.89 15.99
C LYS A 69 4.74 -6.29 15.38
N GLN A 70 3.89 -6.54 14.37
CA GLN A 70 3.74 -7.87 13.80
C GLN A 70 4.71 -8.20 12.66
N GLY A 71 5.62 -7.33 12.38
CA GLY A 71 6.76 -7.27 11.43
C GLY A 71 7.10 -8.44 10.50
N TYR A 72 6.64 -9.64 10.76
CA TYR A 72 6.89 -10.86 9.96
C TYR A 72 8.37 -11.00 9.56
N ASN A 73 8.72 -11.16 8.33
CA ASN A 73 10.11 -11.14 7.86
C ASN A 73 10.62 -9.70 7.57
N LEU A 74 9.86 -8.69 8.01
CA LEU A 74 10.19 -7.26 7.87
C LEU A 74 10.21 -6.61 9.24
N LYS A 75 11.23 -5.81 9.51
CA LYS A 75 11.25 -4.92 10.66
C LYS A 75 10.62 -3.60 10.26
N ILE A 76 9.41 -3.31 10.74
CA ILE A 76 8.76 -2.02 10.54
C ILE A 76 9.02 -1.19 11.80
N LEU A 77 9.57 0.02 11.63
CA LEU A 77 9.80 0.93 12.75
C LEU A 77 8.47 1.46 13.29
N THR A 78 8.49 1.95 14.52
CA THR A 78 7.35 2.67 15.11
C THR A 78 6.86 3.74 14.13
N PRO A 79 5.57 3.73 13.75
CA PRO A 79 5.06 4.66 12.74
C PRO A 79 5.12 6.12 13.22
N ALA A 80 5.50 7.02 12.31
CA ALA A 80 5.10 8.41 12.44
C ALA A 80 3.60 8.50 12.10
N ILE A 81 2.81 9.15 12.95
CA ILE A 81 1.36 9.26 12.75
C ILE A 81 0.98 10.74 12.63
N ILE A 82 0.34 11.12 11.52
CA ILE A 82 -0.34 12.41 11.37
C ILE A 82 -1.82 12.12 11.19
N ALA A 83 -2.51 12.14 12.30
CA ALA A 83 -3.95 11.85 12.36
C ALA A 83 -4.55 12.49 13.62
N ARG A 84 -5.84 12.85 13.54
CA ARG A 84 -6.59 13.37 14.67
C ARG A 84 -8.07 13.09 14.52
N THR A 85 -8.74 12.88 15.65
CA THR A 85 -10.19 12.73 15.73
C THR A 85 -10.93 13.89 15.07
N GLY A 86 -11.86 13.53 14.20
CA GLY A 86 -12.73 14.49 13.53
C GLY A 86 -12.14 15.14 12.28
N TRP A 87 -10.91 14.87 11.91
CA TRP A 87 -10.32 15.50 10.72
C TRP A 87 -10.99 15.06 9.43
N THR A 88 -11.38 16.05 8.63
CA THR A 88 -11.68 15.89 7.21
C THR A 88 -10.39 15.75 6.40
N THR A 89 -10.54 15.41 5.13
CA THR A 89 -9.40 15.33 4.20
C THR A 89 -8.66 16.67 4.10
N GLN A 90 -9.37 17.81 4.09
CA GLN A 90 -8.74 19.15 4.08
C GLN A 90 -7.96 19.43 5.37
N GLU A 91 -8.52 19.08 6.53
CA GLU A 91 -7.84 19.30 7.82
C GLU A 91 -6.58 18.43 7.95
N LEU A 92 -6.57 17.22 7.37
CA LEU A 92 -5.36 16.40 7.25
C LEU A 92 -4.30 17.06 6.37
N ILE A 93 -4.68 17.61 5.20
CA ILE A 93 -3.77 18.36 4.31
C ILE A 93 -3.16 19.54 5.07
N ASP A 94 -3.99 20.35 5.74
CA ASP A 94 -3.53 21.51 6.51
C ASP A 94 -2.58 21.11 7.65
N ALA A 95 -2.80 19.96 8.28
CA ALA A 95 -1.93 19.46 9.34
C ALA A 95 -0.58 18.96 8.78
N ILE A 96 -0.58 18.29 7.64
CA ILE A 96 0.65 17.87 6.95
C ILE A 96 1.48 19.09 6.59
N ASP A 97 0.86 20.15 6.06
CA ASP A 97 1.56 21.37 5.67
C ASP A 97 2.21 22.12 6.83
N LYS A 98 1.65 21.99 8.03
CA LYS A 98 2.15 22.60 9.28
C LYS A 98 3.13 21.70 10.03
N SER A 99 3.30 20.45 9.60
CA SER A 99 4.12 19.46 10.30
C SER A 99 5.60 19.57 9.95
N ASP A 100 6.43 18.97 10.79
CA ASP A 100 7.90 18.88 10.61
C ASP A 100 8.34 17.72 9.70
N ILE A 101 7.37 16.97 9.13
CA ILE A 101 7.67 15.87 8.19
C ILE A 101 7.79 16.33 6.74
N LYS A 102 7.53 17.58 6.45
CA LYS A 102 7.61 18.14 5.11
C LYS A 102 9.01 17.90 4.51
N GLY A 103 9.04 17.28 3.32
CA GLY A 103 10.30 16.91 2.66
C GLY A 103 10.97 15.63 3.14
N LYS A 104 10.47 14.97 4.18
CA LYS A 104 10.91 13.62 4.56
C LYS A 104 10.33 12.58 3.62
N THR A 105 10.96 11.41 3.56
CA THR A 105 10.46 10.23 2.84
C THR A 105 10.38 9.04 3.77
N TYR A 106 9.49 8.11 3.44
CA TYR A 106 9.23 6.89 4.19
C TYR A 106 9.17 5.72 3.23
N ASP A 107 9.56 4.55 3.71
CA ASP A 107 9.51 3.32 2.91
C ASP A 107 8.07 2.84 2.69
N MET A 108 7.18 3.14 3.63
CA MET A 108 5.77 2.76 3.59
C MET A 108 4.89 3.90 4.08
N VAL A 109 3.78 4.15 3.38
CA VAL A 109 2.76 5.14 3.76
C VAL A 109 1.39 4.49 3.73
N THR A 110 0.60 4.64 4.81
CA THR A 110 -0.84 4.32 4.81
C THR A 110 -1.67 5.59 4.84
N LEU A 111 -2.83 5.56 4.17
CA LEU A 111 -3.79 6.66 4.15
C LEU A 111 -5.19 6.12 4.40
N LEU A 112 -5.85 6.64 5.44
CA LEU A 112 -7.24 6.35 5.79
C LEU A 112 -7.92 7.64 6.25
N VAL A 113 -8.71 8.25 5.38
CA VAL A 113 -9.42 9.52 5.64
C VAL A 113 -10.69 9.61 4.78
N GLY A 114 -11.68 10.37 5.22
CA GLY A 114 -12.87 10.67 4.43
C GLY A 114 -14.20 10.43 5.17
N VAL A 115 -14.19 9.69 6.28
CA VAL A 115 -15.42 9.50 7.06
C VAL A 115 -15.99 10.82 7.55
N ASN A 116 -15.14 11.77 7.95
CA ASN A 116 -15.59 13.07 8.46
C ASN A 116 -16.05 14.01 7.33
N ASP A 117 -15.56 13.81 6.12
CA ASP A 117 -16.08 14.51 4.94
C ASP A 117 -17.54 14.08 4.69
N GLN A 118 -17.84 12.78 4.72
CA GLN A 118 -19.20 12.25 4.62
C GLN A 118 -20.05 12.67 5.82
N TYR A 119 -19.55 12.54 7.05
CA TYR A 119 -20.29 12.87 8.28
C TYR A 119 -20.72 14.33 8.35
N ARG A 120 -19.87 15.24 7.85
CA ARG A 120 -20.17 16.69 7.77
C ARG A 120 -20.96 17.08 6.51
N GLY A 121 -21.34 16.11 5.66
CA GLY A 121 -22.13 16.35 4.46
C GLY A 121 -21.38 17.14 3.37
N LEU A 122 -20.05 17.02 3.30
CA LEU A 122 -19.26 17.63 2.22
C LEU A 122 -19.57 16.92 0.89
N SER A 123 -19.55 17.70 -0.22
CA SER A 123 -19.85 17.14 -1.52
C SER A 123 -18.80 16.14 -1.98
N GLN A 124 -19.24 15.11 -2.69
CA GLN A 124 -18.36 14.09 -3.28
C GLN A 124 -17.35 14.69 -4.26
N ASP A 125 -17.73 15.74 -5.02
CA ASP A 125 -16.83 16.43 -5.95
C ASP A 125 -15.67 17.12 -5.20
N ASN A 126 -15.98 17.81 -4.09
CA ASN A 126 -14.95 18.43 -3.26
C ASN A 126 -14.07 17.35 -2.61
N TYR A 127 -14.69 16.29 -2.08
CA TYR A 127 -13.94 15.17 -1.51
C TYR A 127 -12.99 14.54 -2.53
N ARG A 128 -13.45 14.28 -3.76
CA ARG A 128 -12.62 13.73 -4.85
C ARG A 128 -11.36 14.56 -5.09
N LEU A 129 -11.50 15.87 -5.17
CA LEU A 129 -10.36 16.77 -5.36
C LEU A 129 -9.38 16.71 -4.17
N LYS A 130 -9.90 16.74 -2.95
CA LYS A 130 -9.08 16.71 -1.74
C LYS A 130 -8.42 15.35 -1.51
N PHE A 131 -9.13 14.26 -1.79
CA PHE A 131 -8.56 12.93 -1.71
C PHE A 131 -7.42 12.73 -2.73
N GLN A 132 -7.58 13.22 -3.96
CA GLN A 132 -6.51 13.21 -4.97
C GLN A 132 -5.28 14.02 -4.50
N GLU A 133 -5.51 15.19 -3.87
CA GLU A 133 -4.44 16.05 -3.35
C GLU A 133 -3.66 15.36 -2.22
N VAL A 134 -4.34 14.79 -1.23
CA VAL A 134 -3.68 14.09 -0.12
C VAL A 134 -3.01 12.80 -0.57
N LEU A 135 -3.59 12.08 -1.53
CA LEU A 135 -2.95 10.89 -2.11
C LEU A 135 -1.65 11.24 -2.85
N ASN A 136 -1.65 12.32 -3.63
CA ASN A 136 -0.43 12.80 -4.28
C ASN A 136 0.65 13.18 -3.25
N THR A 137 0.24 13.70 -2.11
CA THR A 137 1.14 14.01 -1.00
C THR A 137 1.67 12.73 -0.34
N ALA A 138 0.83 11.73 -0.13
CA ALA A 138 1.25 10.41 0.35
C ALA A 138 2.26 9.74 -0.59
N ILE A 139 2.06 9.84 -1.91
CA ILE A 139 3.01 9.35 -2.92
C ILE A 139 4.37 10.07 -2.81
N LYS A 140 4.37 11.38 -2.61
CA LYS A 140 5.63 12.13 -2.39
C LYS A 140 6.35 11.65 -1.13
N PHE A 141 5.64 11.41 -0.04
CA PHE A 141 6.22 10.83 1.17
C PHE A 141 6.75 9.41 0.96
N ALA A 142 6.18 8.65 0.03
CA ALA A 142 6.70 7.33 -0.37
C ALA A 142 7.85 7.43 -1.40
N GLY A 143 8.51 8.59 -1.52
CA GLY A 143 9.61 8.80 -2.47
C GLY A 143 9.18 8.74 -3.94
N GLY A 144 7.89 8.91 -4.25
CA GLY A 144 7.33 8.77 -5.58
C GLY A 144 7.03 7.33 -6.00
N ILE A 145 7.15 6.37 -5.08
CA ILE A 145 6.93 4.94 -5.35
C ILE A 145 5.48 4.57 -5.02
N ASN A 146 4.63 4.52 -6.02
CA ASN A 146 3.19 4.29 -5.84
C ASN A 146 2.86 2.97 -5.11
N SER A 147 3.60 1.89 -5.39
CA SER A 147 3.43 0.60 -4.71
C SER A 147 3.76 0.62 -3.22
N HIS A 148 4.41 1.66 -2.70
CA HIS A 148 4.72 1.87 -1.28
C HIS A 148 3.61 2.60 -0.51
N VAL A 149 2.55 3.00 -1.21
CA VAL A 149 1.35 3.62 -0.62
C VAL A 149 0.22 2.60 -0.51
N PHE A 150 -0.47 2.60 0.62
CA PHE A 150 -1.59 1.72 0.94
C PHE A 150 -2.77 2.59 1.40
N VAL A 151 -3.81 2.65 0.59
CA VAL A 151 -5.08 3.31 0.95
C VAL A 151 -6.00 2.28 1.57
N LEU A 152 -6.49 2.54 2.78
CA LEU A 152 -7.53 1.73 3.40
C LEU A 152 -8.90 2.36 3.08
N SER A 153 -9.90 1.52 2.81
CA SER A 153 -11.26 2.00 2.64
C SER A 153 -11.81 2.59 3.94
N ILE A 154 -12.75 3.51 3.85
CA ILE A 154 -13.44 4.12 4.99
C ILE A 154 -14.30 3.04 5.67
N PRO A 155 -14.20 2.85 7.00
CA PRO A 155 -15.09 1.97 7.74
C PRO A 155 -16.54 2.45 7.69
N ASP A 156 -17.49 1.52 7.71
CA ASP A 156 -18.91 1.84 7.74
C ASP A 156 -19.42 1.98 9.18
N TYR A 157 -19.55 3.21 9.63
CA TYR A 157 -20.15 3.46 10.94
C TYR A 157 -21.68 3.37 10.95
N GLY A 158 -22.33 3.23 9.78
CA GLY A 158 -23.75 3.06 9.63
C GLY A 158 -24.31 1.83 10.33
N VAL A 159 -23.46 0.82 10.55
CA VAL A 159 -23.82 -0.42 11.29
C VAL A 159 -23.60 -0.33 12.79
N THR A 160 -23.07 0.78 13.29
CA THR A 160 -22.71 0.94 14.71
C THR A 160 -23.85 1.58 15.52
N PRO A 161 -23.86 1.44 16.85
CA PRO A 161 -24.80 2.18 17.69
C PRO A 161 -24.77 3.70 17.50
N TYR A 162 -23.60 4.24 17.16
CA TYR A 162 -23.42 5.68 16.89
C TYR A 162 -24.27 6.19 15.72
N ALA A 163 -24.56 5.35 14.73
CA ALA A 163 -25.42 5.68 13.59
C ALA A 163 -26.87 6.03 14.02
N ASN A 164 -27.29 5.60 15.21
CA ASN A 164 -28.61 5.89 15.77
C ASN A 164 -29.76 5.61 14.78
N GLY A 165 -29.72 4.42 14.16
CA GLY A 165 -30.74 3.95 13.22
C GLY A 165 -30.66 4.54 11.80
N LYS A 166 -29.65 5.33 11.48
CA LYS A 166 -29.48 5.95 10.15
C LYS A 166 -28.62 5.11 9.18
N GLY A 167 -28.41 3.83 9.47
CA GLY A 167 -27.57 2.95 8.66
C GLY A 167 -27.95 2.92 7.19
N ASP A 168 -29.24 2.86 6.87
CA ASP A 168 -29.77 2.85 5.50
C ASP A 168 -29.39 4.10 4.68
N THR A 169 -29.06 5.18 5.33
CA THR A 169 -28.58 6.42 4.69
C THR A 169 -27.06 6.50 4.69
N ILE A 170 -26.42 6.13 5.79
CA ILE A 170 -24.97 6.27 5.98
C ILE A 170 -24.22 5.26 5.11
N SER A 171 -24.58 3.98 5.18
CA SER A 171 -23.82 2.92 4.50
C SER A 171 -23.72 3.12 2.99
N PRO A 172 -24.80 3.49 2.24
CA PRO A 172 -24.67 3.82 0.82
C PRO A 172 -23.78 5.03 0.54
N GLN A 173 -23.75 6.03 1.43
CA GLN A 173 -22.88 7.20 1.28
C GLN A 173 -21.40 6.81 1.49
N ILE A 174 -21.10 5.99 2.49
CA ILE A 174 -19.76 5.43 2.69
C ILE A 174 -19.31 4.63 1.46
N ASP A 175 -20.20 3.84 0.86
CA ASP A 175 -19.88 3.12 -0.38
C ASP A 175 -19.54 4.07 -1.54
N GLN A 176 -20.23 5.20 -1.67
CA GLN A 176 -19.94 6.21 -2.68
C GLN A 176 -18.57 6.88 -2.48
N PHE A 177 -18.23 7.23 -1.23
CA PHE A 177 -16.91 7.78 -0.90
C PHE A 177 -15.80 6.75 -1.12
N ASN A 178 -16.05 5.50 -0.77
CA ASN A 178 -15.11 4.41 -1.02
C ASN A 178 -14.93 4.11 -2.52
N ALA A 179 -15.98 4.26 -3.33
CA ALA A 179 -15.86 4.15 -4.79
C ALA A 179 -14.91 5.22 -5.37
N ILE A 180 -14.96 6.45 -4.85
CA ILE A 180 -14.03 7.53 -5.22
C ILE A 180 -12.59 7.14 -4.84
N ASN A 181 -12.38 6.64 -3.62
CA ASN A 181 -11.06 6.25 -3.15
C ASN A 181 -10.49 5.10 -3.99
N ALA A 182 -11.31 4.09 -4.29
CA ALA A 182 -10.91 2.94 -5.09
C ALA A 182 -10.54 3.35 -6.52
N GLU A 183 -11.35 4.19 -7.16
CA GLU A 183 -11.12 4.70 -8.52
C GLU A 183 -9.80 5.48 -8.60
N ILE A 184 -9.60 6.46 -7.69
CA ILE A 184 -8.40 7.29 -7.68
C ILE A 184 -7.16 6.44 -7.39
N SER A 185 -7.25 5.51 -6.44
CA SER A 185 -6.16 4.60 -6.10
C SER A 185 -5.79 3.68 -7.28
N ALA A 186 -6.79 3.14 -7.99
CA ALA A 186 -6.58 2.29 -9.16
C ALA A 186 -5.90 3.07 -10.30
N ASN A 187 -6.37 4.28 -10.60
CA ASN A 187 -5.77 5.16 -11.62
C ASN A 187 -4.32 5.52 -11.31
N ALA A 188 -3.97 5.62 -10.04
CA ALA A 188 -2.60 5.88 -9.57
C ALA A 188 -1.79 4.59 -9.31
N HIS A 189 -2.31 3.40 -9.59
CA HIS A 189 -1.67 2.11 -9.29
C HIS A 189 -1.25 1.96 -7.81
N ILE A 190 -2.11 2.43 -6.90
CA ILE A 190 -1.93 2.36 -5.45
C ILE A 190 -2.56 1.08 -4.90
N ASN A 191 -1.97 0.52 -3.85
CA ASN A 191 -2.57 -0.61 -3.14
C ASN A 191 -3.82 -0.15 -2.37
N TYR A 192 -5.00 -0.58 -2.80
CA TYR A 192 -6.27 -0.32 -2.11
C TYR A 192 -6.66 -1.51 -1.25
N ILE A 193 -6.83 -1.28 0.04
CA ILE A 193 -7.13 -2.29 1.06
C ILE A 193 -8.58 -2.10 1.51
N GLU A 194 -9.46 -2.92 1.00
CA GLU A 194 -10.86 -2.88 1.38
C GLU A 194 -11.03 -3.43 2.81
N ILE A 195 -11.41 -2.60 3.78
CA ILE A 195 -11.68 -2.97 5.19
C ILE A 195 -13.11 -2.65 5.60
N THR A 196 -13.91 -2.02 4.75
CA THR A 196 -15.31 -1.65 5.04
C THR A 196 -16.16 -2.87 5.39
N ASN A 197 -15.98 -3.99 4.66
CA ASN A 197 -16.72 -5.21 4.95
C ASN A 197 -16.35 -5.82 6.30
N ILE A 198 -15.12 -5.60 6.78
CA ILE A 198 -14.72 -6.01 8.13
C ILE A 198 -15.48 -5.18 9.17
N SER A 199 -15.55 -3.85 8.98
CA SER A 199 -16.28 -2.98 9.90
C SER A 199 -17.76 -3.33 9.98
N ARG A 200 -18.38 -3.77 8.89
CA ARG A 200 -19.79 -4.20 8.83
C ARG A 200 -20.10 -5.44 9.67
N LEU A 201 -19.10 -6.23 10.03
CA LEU A 201 -19.28 -7.37 10.94
C LEU A 201 -19.72 -6.91 12.35
N ALA A 202 -19.44 -5.65 12.72
CA ALA A 202 -19.86 -5.08 14.00
C ALA A 202 -21.39 -5.07 14.20
N ALA A 203 -22.17 -5.13 13.12
CA ALA A 203 -23.62 -5.29 13.22
C ALA A 203 -24.05 -6.53 14.01
N ASN A 204 -23.24 -7.60 13.94
CA ASN A 204 -23.53 -8.89 14.58
C ASN A 204 -22.51 -9.27 15.67
N ASP A 205 -21.42 -8.51 15.79
CA ASP A 205 -20.37 -8.73 16.79
C ASP A 205 -19.94 -7.40 17.43
N PRO A 206 -20.61 -6.97 18.51
CA PRO A 206 -20.28 -5.73 19.19
C PRO A 206 -18.86 -5.68 19.77
N SER A 207 -18.21 -6.84 19.98
CA SER A 207 -16.81 -6.90 20.44
C SER A 207 -15.81 -6.33 19.44
N LEU A 208 -16.24 -6.06 18.22
CA LEU A 208 -15.45 -5.38 17.21
C LEU A 208 -15.41 -3.86 17.37
N LEU A 209 -16.28 -3.30 18.23
CA LEU A 209 -16.28 -1.87 18.54
C LEU A 209 -15.55 -1.59 19.86
N ALA A 210 -14.95 -0.43 19.96
CA ALA A 210 -14.44 0.13 21.19
C ALA A 210 -15.59 0.54 22.13
N SER A 211 -15.27 0.98 23.35
CA SER A 211 -16.27 1.32 24.38
C SER A 211 -17.17 2.50 24.00
N ASP A 212 -16.80 3.28 23.02
CA ASP A 212 -17.59 4.42 22.52
C ASP A 212 -18.73 4.00 21.56
N GLY A 213 -18.76 2.73 21.16
CA GLY A 213 -19.77 2.19 20.24
C GLY A 213 -19.68 2.73 18.80
N LEU A 214 -18.51 3.26 18.42
CA LEU A 214 -18.24 3.84 17.11
C LEU A 214 -16.94 3.30 16.51
N HIS A 215 -15.82 3.53 17.21
CA HIS A 215 -14.49 3.22 16.69
C HIS A 215 -14.15 1.72 16.81
N PRO A 216 -13.21 1.22 16.01
CA PRO A 216 -12.78 -0.16 16.06
C PRO A 216 -12.16 -0.54 17.40
N SER A 217 -12.50 -1.72 17.89
CA SER A 217 -11.75 -2.35 18.98
C SER A 217 -10.38 -2.86 18.50
N PRO A 218 -9.47 -3.21 19.42
CA PRO A 218 -8.21 -3.88 19.06
C PRO A 218 -8.42 -5.15 18.24
N LYS A 219 -9.53 -5.86 18.46
CA LYS A 219 -9.91 -7.05 17.68
C LYS A 219 -10.19 -6.71 16.22
N MET A 220 -10.95 -5.65 15.94
CA MET A 220 -11.21 -5.20 14.57
C MET A 220 -9.93 -4.68 13.90
N TYR A 221 -9.11 -3.89 14.62
CA TYR A 221 -7.82 -3.44 14.11
C TYR A 221 -6.89 -4.59 13.73
N GLN A 222 -6.91 -5.68 14.51
CA GLN A 222 -6.16 -6.89 14.16
C GLN A 222 -6.61 -7.47 12.82
N MET A 223 -7.92 -7.53 12.56
CA MET A 223 -8.45 -8.03 11.28
C MET A 223 -8.04 -7.13 10.09
N TRP A 224 -7.98 -5.80 10.30
CA TRP A 224 -7.47 -4.88 9.28
C TRP A 224 -5.98 -5.13 8.99
N VAL A 225 -5.19 -5.31 10.05
CA VAL A 225 -3.76 -5.60 9.95
C VAL A 225 -3.52 -6.91 9.21
N ASP A 226 -4.27 -7.96 9.49
CA ASP A 226 -4.13 -9.25 8.80
C ASP A 226 -4.35 -9.12 7.28
N LYS A 227 -5.30 -8.27 6.89
CA LYS A 227 -5.57 -7.99 5.47
C LYS A 227 -4.48 -7.10 4.84
N LEU A 228 -4.10 -6.02 5.49
CA LEU A 228 -3.05 -5.09 5.04
C LEU A 228 -1.70 -5.79 4.91
N LYS A 229 -1.32 -6.59 5.89
CA LYS A 229 -0.11 -7.37 5.96
C LYS A 229 0.14 -8.21 4.70
N ALA A 230 -0.87 -8.90 4.20
CA ALA A 230 -0.73 -9.75 3.02
C ALA A 230 -0.24 -8.94 1.80
N THR A 231 -0.71 -7.69 1.67
CA THR A 231 -0.28 -6.79 0.59
C THR A 231 1.10 -6.18 0.87
N VAL A 232 1.38 -5.78 2.11
CA VAL A 232 2.70 -5.26 2.52
C VAL A 232 3.78 -6.30 2.25
N GLN A 233 3.55 -7.56 2.60
CA GLN A 233 4.49 -8.64 2.32
C GLN A 233 4.77 -8.82 0.83
N LYS A 234 3.75 -8.73 -0.03
CA LYS A 234 3.95 -8.83 -1.50
C LYS A 234 4.81 -7.71 -2.06
N VAL A 235 4.77 -6.53 -1.45
CA VAL A 235 5.52 -5.36 -1.90
C VAL A 235 6.97 -5.41 -1.43
N PHE A 236 7.20 -5.75 -0.15
CA PHE A 236 8.50 -5.58 0.48
C PHE A 236 9.27 -6.89 0.71
N VAL A 237 8.60 -8.04 0.74
CA VAL A 237 9.27 -9.35 0.84
C VAL A 237 9.40 -9.95 -0.55
N LYS A 238 10.63 -10.10 -1.02
CA LYS A 238 10.89 -10.81 -2.29
C LYS A 238 10.70 -12.31 -2.09
N GLN A 239 9.96 -12.90 -3.00
CA GLN A 239 9.87 -14.34 -3.17
C GLN A 239 11.13 -14.88 -3.85
#